data_af805a776cfea96a807e1805626618c1
#
_entry.id   af805a776cfea96a807e1805626618c1
#
_cell.length_a   1.000
_cell.length_b   1.000
_cell.length_c   1.000
_cell.angle_alpha   90.00
_cell.angle_beta   90.00
_cell.angle_gamma   90.00
#
_symmetry.space_group_name_H-M   'P 1'
#
loop_
_entity.id
_entity.type
_entity.pdbx_description
1 polymer ?
#
loop_
_entity_poly.entity_id
_entity_poly.type
_entity_poly.pdbx_seq_one_letter_code
_entity_poly.pdbx_strand_id
1 'polypeptide(L)'
;WVGEDKTQGCRGGICAYSSDDLYNWTFEGVVMRNVSSRKQLEEEEYFKKLYADYTSEQLDKVYTCINDSTSIIERPKMIYCKETGQYVIWFHADGPTKSNHSNYAAASAGVAVSDTPYGPFRFINRYRLNTCPEDQEDKYPKSKGMARDMNLFVDDDGTAYIIYSSEENLTLYISKLNFSYTY
;
A
#
# COMPACT_ATOMS: atom_id res chain seq x y z
N TRP A 1 6.83 -0.47 -13.81
CA TRP A 1 5.48 0.02 -13.48
C TRP A 1 4.70 -0.99 -12.68
N VAL A 2 3.82 -0.53 -11.80
CA VAL A 2 2.87 -1.38 -11.05
C VAL A 2 1.43 -0.91 -11.27
N GLY A 3 0.49 -1.85 -11.24
CA GLY A 3 -0.94 -1.61 -11.43
C GLY A 3 -1.79 -2.58 -10.62
N GLU A 4 -3.08 -2.25 -10.46
CA GLU A 4 -4.04 -3.14 -9.82
C GLU A 4 -4.35 -4.35 -10.70
N ASP A 5 -4.60 -5.51 -10.10
CA ASP A 5 -5.17 -6.65 -10.81
C ASP A 5 -6.67 -6.43 -11.04
N LYS A 6 -7.02 -5.94 -12.21
CA LYS A 6 -8.42 -5.66 -12.58
C LYS A 6 -9.26 -6.90 -12.84
N THR A 7 -8.69 -8.10 -12.90
CA THR A 7 -9.45 -9.35 -13.04
C THR A 7 -10.32 -9.61 -11.82
N GLN A 8 -9.92 -9.07 -10.65
CA GLN A 8 -10.63 -9.15 -9.38
C GLN A 8 -11.29 -7.82 -8.99
N GLY A 9 -11.41 -6.87 -9.92
CA GLY A 9 -11.84 -5.50 -9.63
C GLY A 9 -10.79 -4.78 -8.79
N CYS A 10 -11.22 -4.04 -7.77
CA CYS A 10 -10.30 -3.35 -6.84
C CYS A 10 -9.79 -4.26 -5.71
N ARG A 11 -10.05 -5.56 -5.77
CA ARG A 11 -9.72 -6.56 -4.75
C ARG A 11 -8.69 -7.58 -5.22
N GLY A 12 -8.15 -7.40 -6.41
CA GLY A 12 -7.01 -8.15 -6.89
C GLY A 12 -5.72 -7.73 -6.19
N GLY A 13 -4.63 -8.41 -6.52
CA GLY A 13 -3.30 -8.04 -6.06
C GLY A 13 -2.72 -6.84 -6.81
N ILE A 14 -1.42 -6.70 -6.72
CA ILE A 14 -0.64 -5.73 -7.48
C ILE A 14 0.17 -6.49 -8.54
N CYS A 15 0.04 -6.04 -9.79
CA CYS A 15 0.78 -6.55 -10.94
C CYS A 15 1.96 -5.65 -11.28
N ALA A 16 3.03 -6.22 -11.83
CA ALA A 16 4.13 -5.46 -12.40
C ALA A 16 4.18 -5.57 -13.92
N TYR A 17 4.72 -4.54 -14.54
CA TYR A 17 4.97 -4.41 -15.96
C TYR A 17 6.34 -3.79 -16.18
N SER A 18 7.11 -4.30 -17.15
CA SER A 18 8.39 -3.72 -17.58
C SER A 18 8.32 -3.17 -18.99
N SER A 19 9.17 -2.20 -19.30
CA SER A 19 9.29 -1.61 -20.63
C SER A 19 10.67 -0.98 -20.78
N ASP A 20 11.25 -1.09 -21.96
CA ASP A 20 12.51 -0.43 -22.34
C ASP A 20 12.25 0.92 -23.04
N ASP A 21 11.04 1.15 -23.55
CA ASP A 21 10.67 2.30 -24.38
C ASP A 21 9.44 3.09 -23.88
N LEU A 22 8.81 2.66 -22.78
CA LEU A 22 7.57 3.21 -22.21
C LEU A 22 6.35 3.12 -23.15
N TYR A 23 6.46 2.39 -24.25
CA TYR A 23 5.40 2.17 -25.23
C TYR A 23 4.99 0.70 -25.29
N ASN A 24 5.96 -0.20 -25.39
CA ASN A 24 5.75 -1.65 -25.36
C ASN A 24 5.94 -2.16 -23.93
N TRP A 25 4.95 -2.84 -23.38
CA TRP A 25 4.94 -3.30 -21.98
C TRP A 25 4.86 -4.82 -21.91
N THR A 26 5.73 -5.40 -21.11
CA THR A 26 5.70 -6.82 -20.75
C THR A 26 5.03 -7.00 -19.40
N PHE A 27 4.06 -7.90 -19.31
CA PHE A 27 3.43 -8.28 -18.05
C PHE A 27 4.35 -9.23 -17.28
N GLU A 28 4.75 -8.82 -16.08
CA GLU A 28 5.68 -9.55 -15.20
C GLU A 28 4.97 -10.45 -14.17
N GLY A 29 3.66 -10.36 -14.08
CA GLY A 29 2.85 -11.14 -13.15
C GLY A 29 2.35 -10.38 -11.94
N VAL A 30 1.71 -11.11 -11.02
CA VAL A 30 1.22 -10.59 -9.74
C VAL A 30 2.38 -10.57 -8.75
N VAL A 31 2.81 -9.38 -8.34
CA VAL A 31 3.97 -9.17 -7.46
C VAL A 31 3.59 -9.06 -5.98
N MET A 32 2.34 -8.68 -5.69
CA MET A 32 1.75 -8.77 -4.35
C MET A 32 0.39 -9.45 -4.45
N ARG A 33 0.23 -10.59 -3.79
CA ARG A 33 -1.02 -11.35 -3.79
C ARG A 33 -1.94 -10.93 -2.64
N ASN A 34 -3.24 -10.93 -2.90
CA ASN A 34 -4.26 -10.87 -1.84
C ASN A 34 -4.33 -12.19 -1.08
N VAL A 35 -5.03 -12.13 0.04
CA VAL A 35 -5.26 -13.27 0.94
C VAL A 35 -6.75 -13.59 0.98
N SER A 36 -7.13 -14.82 0.64
CA SER A 36 -8.55 -15.24 0.62
C SER A 36 -9.06 -15.69 2.00
N SER A 37 -8.18 -16.12 2.90
CA SER A 37 -8.55 -16.45 4.27
C SER A 37 -7.36 -16.25 5.21
N ARG A 38 -7.63 -16.01 6.49
CA ARG A 38 -6.57 -15.93 7.51
C ARG A 38 -5.75 -17.22 7.57
N LYS A 39 -6.41 -18.36 7.37
CA LYS A 39 -5.82 -19.69 7.39
C LYS A 39 -4.82 -19.90 6.26
N GLN A 40 -5.05 -19.28 5.10
CA GLN A 40 -4.15 -19.33 3.95
C GLN A 40 -2.74 -18.83 4.28
N LEU A 41 -2.61 -17.82 5.16
CA LEU A 41 -1.31 -17.30 5.62
C LEU A 41 -0.48 -18.35 6.37
N GLU A 42 -1.14 -19.33 6.99
CA GLU A 42 -0.51 -20.37 7.78
C GLU A 42 -0.32 -21.69 7.03
N GLU A 43 -1.11 -21.95 5.99
CA GLU A 43 -1.13 -23.25 5.30
C GLU A 43 -0.49 -23.23 3.91
N GLU A 44 -0.63 -22.12 3.16
CA GLU A 44 -0.03 -22.04 1.83
C GLU A 44 1.45 -21.74 1.92
N GLU A 45 2.28 -22.56 1.30
CA GLU A 45 3.75 -22.47 1.37
C GLU A 45 4.29 -21.10 0.94
N TYR A 46 3.67 -20.47 -0.06
CA TYR A 46 4.01 -19.13 -0.51
C TYR A 46 3.92 -18.11 0.64
N PHE A 47 2.79 -18.05 1.33
CA PHE A 47 2.56 -17.09 2.40
C PHE A 47 3.34 -17.44 3.67
N LYS A 48 3.45 -18.72 4.01
CA LYS A 48 4.28 -19.19 5.13
C LYS A 48 5.72 -18.72 4.99
N LYS A 49 6.29 -18.85 3.81
CA LYS A 49 7.66 -18.38 3.53
C LYS A 49 7.76 -16.87 3.57
N LEU A 50 6.79 -16.16 2.96
CA LEU A 50 6.80 -14.70 2.86
C LEU A 50 6.66 -14.00 4.21
N TYR A 51 5.90 -14.59 5.14
CA TYR A 51 5.58 -14.05 6.46
C TYR A 51 6.13 -14.91 7.61
N ALA A 52 7.23 -15.64 7.38
CA ALA A 52 7.76 -16.61 8.34
C ALA A 52 8.15 -16.00 9.72
N ASP A 53 8.52 -14.73 9.73
CA ASP A 53 8.91 -13.96 10.92
C ASP A 53 7.76 -13.16 11.55
N TYR A 54 6.52 -13.28 11.02
CA TYR A 54 5.37 -12.53 11.53
C TYR A 54 4.71 -13.24 12.70
N THR A 55 4.33 -12.46 13.71
CA THR A 55 3.48 -12.94 14.81
C THR A 55 2.05 -13.15 14.34
N SER A 56 1.24 -13.88 15.12
CA SER A 56 -0.19 -14.08 14.82
C SER A 56 -0.94 -12.77 14.67
N GLU A 57 -0.65 -11.76 15.51
CA GLU A 57 -1.26 -10.44 15.42
C GLU A 57 -0.89 -9.71 14.11
N GLN A 58 0.36 -9.82 13.68
CA GLN A 58 0.79 -9.27 12.39
C GLN A 58 0.11 -9.96 11.21
N LEU A 59 -0.05 -11.30 11.27
CA LEU A 59 -0.78 -12.05 10.25
C LEU A 59 -2.28 -11.68 10.23
N ASP A 60 -2.90 -11.42 11.37
CA ASP A 60 -4.28 -10.91 11.45
C ASP A 60 -4.41 -9.54 10.78
N LYS A 61 -3.39 -8.70 10.94
CA LYS A 61 -3.31 -7.40 10.28
C LYS A 61 -3.14 -7.54 8.77
N VAL A 62 -2.26 -8.44 8.30
CA VAL A 62 -2.11 -8.76 6.87
C VAL A 62 -3.46 -9.13 6.29
N TYR A 63 -4.15 -10.11 6.87
CA TYR A 63 -5.47 -10.54 6.42
C TYR A 63 -6.48 -9.40 6.40
N THR A 64 -6.54 -8.61 7.47
CA THR A 64 -7.48 -7.48 7.55
C THR A 64 -7.24 -6.43 6.46
N CYS A 65 -5.99 -6.23 6.07
CA CYS A 65 -5.62 -5.13 5.17
C CYS A 65 -5.59 -5.49 3.69
N ILE A 66 -5.36 -6.77 3.35
CA ILE A 66 -5.20 -7.21 1.96
C ILE A 66 -6.01 -8.46 1.61
N ASN A 67 -7.14 -8.73 2.32
CA ASN A 67 -8.03 -9.82 1.91
C ASN A 67 -8.76 -9.50 0.59
N ASP A 68 -9.15 -10.54 -0.14
CA ASP A 68 -9.80 -10.44 -1.45
C ASP A 68 -11.31 -10.14 -1.38
N SER A 69 -11.91 -10.14 -0.18
CA SER A 69 -13.35 -9.99 0.00
C SER A 69 -13.80 -8.58 0.37
N THR A 70 -13.02 -7.87 1.20
CA THR A 70 -13.40 -6.55 1.71
C THR A 70 -12.34 -5.47 1.51
N SER A 71 -11.07 -5.86 1.32
CA SER A 71 -10.00 -4.87 1.13
C SER A 71 -10.03 -4.26 -0.26
N ILE A 72 -9.73 -2.98 -0.33
CA ILE A 72 -9.52 -2.22 -1.55
C ILE A 72 -8.03 -1.96 -1.69
N ILE A 73 -7.47 -2.30 -2.86
CA ILE A 73 -6.06 -2.06 -3.22
C ILE A 73 -6.07 -1.28 -4.52
N GLU A 74 -5.68 -0.02 -4.46
CA GLU A 74 -5.75 0.89 -5.60
C GLU A 74 -4.50 1.76 -5.70
N ARG A 75 -4.25 2.30 -6.90
CA ARG A 75 -3.22 3.32 -7.16
C ARG A 75 -1.80 2.97 -6.71
N PRO A 76 -1.32 1.72 -6.88
CA PRO A 76 0.02 1.37 -6.44
C PRO A 76 1.09 2.21 -7.16
N LYS A 77 2.14 2.54 -6.40
CA LYS A 77 3.35 3.21 -6.87
C LYS A 77 4.56 2.50 -6.30
N MET A 78 5.60 2.32 -7.09
CA MET A 78 6.83 1.64 -6.67
C MET A 78 8.02 2.56 -6.80
N ILE A 79 8.88 2.55 -5.79
CA ILE A 79 10.19 3.21 -5.77
C ILE A 79 11.26 2.24 -5.26
N TYR A 80 12.52 2.50 -5.62
CA TYR A 80 13.67 1.78 -5.09
C TYR A 80 14.32 2.59 -3.97
N CYS A 81 14.46 1.98 -2.79
CA CYS A 81 15.16 2.55 -1.66
C CYS A 81 16.63 2.10 -1.70
N LYS A 82 17.55 3.02 -1.99
CA LYS A 82 18.99 2.74 -2.07
C LYS A 82 19.58 2.36 -0.71
N GLU A 83 19.06 2.92 0.37
CA GLU A 83 19.55 2.73 1.74
C GLU A 83 19.32 1.29 2.24
N THR A 84 18.18 0.69 1.87
CA THR A 84 17.83 -0.68 2.26
C THR A 84 18.09 -1.70 1.17
N GLY A 85 18.31 -1.27 -0.08
CA GLY A 85 18.40 -2.15 -1.24
C GLY A 85 17.06 -2.76 -1.65
N GLN A 86 15.95 -2.22 -1.18
CA GLN A 86 14.61 -2.79 -1.38
C GLN A 86 13.74 -1.94 -2.32
N TYR A 87 12.83 -2.61 -3.00
CA TYR A 87 11.71 -2.01 -3.70
C TYR A 87 10.55 -1.83 -2.72
N VAL A 88 9.98 -0.65 -2.71
CA VAL A 88 8.88 -0.27 -1.82
C VAL A 88 7.66 0.10 -2.66
N ILE A 89 6.54 -0.54 -2.39
CA ILE A 89 5.24 -0.19 -2.98
C ILE A 89 4.39 0.50 -1.93
N TRP A 90 3.85 1.67 -2.28
CA TRP A 90 2.76 2.32 -1.58
C TRP A 90 1.50 2.24 -2.42
N PHE A 91 0.35 2.06 -1.78
CA PHE A 91 -0.95 1.94 -2.43
C PHE A 91 -2.07 2.44 -1.53
N HIS A 92 -3.18 2.86 -2.13
CA HIS A 92 -4.41 3.14 -1.39
C HIS A 92 -4.94 1.82 -0.83
N ALA A 93 -4.95 1.70 0.49
CA ALA A 93 -5.37 0.51 1.23
C ALA A 93 -6.63 0.82 2.01
N ASP A 94 -7.77 0.43 1.48
CA ASP A 94 -9.06 0.76 2.09
C ASP A 94 -9.86 -0.50 2.46
N GLY A 95 -11.02 -0.29 3.03
CA GLY A 95 -11.92 -1.33 3.48
C GLY A 95 -12.75 -0.86 4.67
N PRO A 96 -13.67 -1.71 5.16
CA PRO A 96 -14.47 -1.40 6.34
C PRO A 96 -13.59 -1.31 7.59
N THR A 97 -14.10 -0.58 8.59
CA THR A 97 -13.56 -0.52 9.95
C THR A 97 -14.57 -1.11 10.95
N LYS A 98 -14.17 -1.26 12.20
CA LYS A 98 -15.08 -1.75 13.26
C LYS A 98 -16.31 -0.84 13.46
N SER A 99 -16.17 0.46 13.22
CA SER A 99 -17.22 1.45 13.43
C SER A 99 -17.90 1.92 12.16
N ASN A 100 -17.36 1.59 10.98
CA ASN A 100 -17.90 2.01 9.69
C ASN A 100 -17.71 0.89 8.66
N HIS A 101 -18.80 0.39 8.10
CA HIS A 101 -18.81 -0.72 7.15
C HIS A 101 -18.71 -0.29 5.67
N SER A 102 -18.51 1.00 5.40
CA SER A 102 -18.22 1.47 4.04
C SER A 102 -16.91 0.87 3.52
N ASN A 103 -16.86 0.56 2.24
CA ASN A 103 -15.65 0.03 1.59
C ASN A 103 -14.47 1.00 1.60
N TYR A 104 -14.72 2.28 1.85
CA TYR A 104 -13.70 3.36 1.91
C TYR A 104 -13.58 3.98 3.30
N ALA A 105 -13.89 3.20 4.36
CA ALA A 105 -13.88 3.69 5.73
C ALA A 105 -12.48 3.79 6.34
N ALA A 106 -11.55 2.93 5.94
CA ALA A 106 -10.20 2.91 6.47
C ALA A 106 -9.37 4.11 5.99
N ALA A 107 -9.54 4.51 4.73
CA ALA A 107 -8.90 5.66 4.10
C ALA A 107 -7.39 5.75 4.42
N SER A 108 -6.65 4.69 4.12
CA SER A 108 -5.26 4.52 4.56
C SER A 108 -4.33 4.29 3.38
N ALA A 109 -3.05 4.59 3.56
CA ALA A 109 -1.96 4.19 2.68
C ALA A 109 -1.36 2.87 3.16
N GLY A 110 -1.31 1.88 2.30
CA GLY A 110 -0.64 0.60 2.52
C GLY A 110 0.80 0.62 2.01
N VAL A 111 1.68 -0.12 2.67
CA VAL A 111 3.07 -0.26 2.26
C VAL A 111 3.52 -1.71 2.24
N ALA A 112 4.25 -2.09 1.20
CA ALA A 112 4.84 -3.41 1.01
C ALA A 112 6.26 -3.30 0.48
N VAL A 113 7.10 -4.29 0.78
CA VAL A 113 8.52 -4.31 0.37
C VAL A 113 8.89 -5.62 -0.29
N SER A 114 9.90 -5.56 -1.18
CA SER A 114 10.53 -6.73 -1.80
C SER A 114 11.99 -6.45 -2.12
N ASP A 115 12.80 -7.50 -2.17
CA ASP A 115 14.21 -7.42 -2.60
C ASP A 115 14.34 -7.35 -4.13
N THR A 116 13.25 -7.59 -4.87
CA THR A 116 13.23 -7.50 -6.34
C THR A 116 12.01 -6.71 -6.84
N PRO A 117 12.08 -6.08 -8.02
CA PRO A 117 10.92 -5.37 -8.60
C PRO A 117 9.78 -6.31 -9.01
N TYR A 118 10.06 -7.60 -9.11
CA TYR A 118 9.12 -8.65 -9.51
C TYR A 118 8.45 -9.35 -8.32
N GLY A 119 8.73 -8.87 -7.09
CA GLY A 119 8.19 -9.46 -5.87
C GLY A 119 8.88 -10.78 -5.44
N PRO A 120 8.29 -11.55 -4.56
CA PRO A 120 7.01 -11.25 -3.90
C PRO A 120 7.10 -10.05 -2.96
N PHE A 121 6.13 -9.15 -3.04
CA PHE A 121 6.04 -8.04 -2.09
C PHE A 121 5.36 -8.48 -0.82
N ARG A 122 6.03 -8.23 0.32
CA ARG A 122 5.55 -8.48 1.65
C ARG A 122 4.86 -7.24 2.19
N PHE A 123 3.56 -7.33 2.51
CA PHE A 123 2.82 -6.26 3.16
C PHE A 123 3.40 -5.98 4.54
N ILE A 124 3.71 -4.71 4.83
CA ILE A 124 4.28 -4.27 6.10
C ILE A 124 3.18 -3.70 7.01
N ASN A 125 2.46 -2.72 6.51
CA ASN A 125 1.49 -1.98 7.31
C ASN A 125 0.55 -1.15 6.43
N ARG A 126 -0.49 -0.59 7.06
CA ARG A 126 -1.24 0.54 6.51
C ARG A 126 -1.36 1.63 7.55
N TYR A 127 -1.37 2.87 7.09
CA TYR A 127 -1.36 4.05 7.93
C TYR A 127 -2.43 5.05 7.48
N ARG A 128 -3.08 5.69 8.43
CA ARG A 128 -3.58 7.03 8.25
C ARG A 128 -2.43 7.98 8.54
N LEU A 129 -2.03 8.76 7.55
CA LEU A 129 -0.92 9.68 7.68
C LEU A 129 -1.33 10.92 8.49
N ASN A 130 -0.40 11.51 9.21
CA ASN A 130 -0.66 12.75 9.95
C ASN A 130 -0.70 13.92 8.97
N THR A 131 -1.85 14.54 8.84
CA THR A 131 -2.07 15.46 7.74
C THR A 131 -2.71 16.76 8.14
N CYS A 132 -3.57 16.77 9.15
CA CYS A 132 -4.26 17.98 9.52
C CYS A 132 -3.32 18.88 10.38
N PRO A 133 -2.98 20.10 9.95
CA PRO A 133 -2.32 21.08 10.80
C PRO A 133 -3.14 21.33 12.09
N GLU A 134 -2.47 21.58 13.20
CA GLU A 134 -3.13 21.78 14.51
C GLU A 134 -4.19 22.90 14.50
N ASP A 135 -3.95 23.95 13.73
CA ASP A 135 -4.88 25.08 13.56
C ASP A 135 -6.10 24.77 12.70
N GLN A 136 -6.19 23.56 12.12
CA GLN A 136 -7.29 23.14 11.25
C GLN A 136 -8.02 21.89 11.76
N GLU A 137 -7.70 21.38 12.92
CA GLU A 137 -8.30 20.17 13.49
C GLU A 137 -9.84 20.27 13.61
N ASP A 138 -10.34 21.40 14.01
CA ASP A 138 -11.79 21.66 14.13
C ASP A 138 -12.49 21.67 12.77
N LYS A 139 -11.77 22.02 11.70
CA LYS A 139 -12.33 22.13 10.36
C LYS A 139 -12.53 20.76 9.69
N TYR A 140 -11.65 19.78 9.97
CA TYR A 140 -11.66 18.47 9.33
C TYR A 140 -11.64 17.28 10.32
N PRO A 141 -12.45 17.28 11.39
CA PRO A 141 -12.32 16.28 12.45
C PRO A 141 -12.64 14.84 12.02
N LYS A 142 -13.50 14.67 11.00
CA LYS A 142 -13.93 13.34 10.52
C LYS A 142 -12.98 12.73 9.50
N SER A 143 -12.24 13.56 8.78
CA SER A 143 -11.36 13.13 7.69
C SER A 143 -9.88 13.14 8.04
N LYS A 144 -9.53 13.58 9.24
CA LYS A 144 -8.16 13.70 9.73
C LYS A 144 -7.36 12.42 9.52
N GLY A 145 -6.20 12.58 8.91
CA GLY A 145 -5.25 11.50 8.67
C GLY A 145 -5.60 10.58 7.49
N MET A 146 -6.64 10.85 6.72
CA MET A 146 -6.94 10.08 5.52
C MET A 146 -5.76 10.12 4.53
N ALA A 147 -5.48 8.97 3.89
CA ALA A 147 -4.49 8.88 2.82
C ALA A 147 -5.06 7.99 1.72
N ARG A 148 -5.48 8.62 0.63
CA ARG A 148 -6.17 7.95 -0.49
C ARG A 148 -5.26 7.90 -1.72
N ASP A 149 -5.70 8.42 -2.84
CA ASP A 149 -4.91 8.47 -4.07
C ASP A 149 -3.55 9.12 -3.83
N MET A 150 -2.49 8.49 -4.32
CA MET A 150 -1.15 8.91 -3.99
C MET A 150 -0.17 8.80 -5.17
N ASN A 151 0.93 9.52 -5.03
CA ASN A 151 2.11 9.38 -5.86
C ASN A 151 3.37 9.41 -4.98
N LEU A 152 4.49 8.96 -5.54
CA LEU A 152 5.79 8.95 -4.87
C LEU A 152 6.78 9.80 -5.65
N PHE A 153 7.68 10.45 -4.94
CA PHE A 153 8.76 11.22 -5.50
C PHE A 153 10.04 10.98 -4.68
N VAL A 154 11.15 10.79 -5.36
CA VAL A 154 12.48 10.73 -4.74
C VAL A 154 13.30 11.87 -5.29
N ASP A 155 13.79 12.73 -4.40
CA ASP A 155 14.62 13.87 -4.76
C ASP A 155 16.06 13.45 -5.09
N ASP A 156 16.84 14.32 -5.69
CA ASP A 156 18.23 14.05 -6.09
C ASP A 156 19.14 13.70 -4.92
N ASP A 157 18.83 14.17 -3.72
CA ASP A 157 19.54 13.84 -2.47
C ASP A 157 19.13 12.50 -1.87
N GLY A 158 18.19 11.77 -2.49
CA GLY A 158 17.65 10.50 -2.00
C GLY A 158 16.51 10.64 -0.99
N THR A 159 16.06 11.86 -0.69
CA THR A 159 14.89 12.06 0.16
C THR A 159 13.63 11.65 -0.59
N ALA A 160 12.84 10.73 -0.02
CA ALA A 160 11.59 10.30 -0.60
C ALA A 160 10.39 11.00 0.03
N TYR A 161 9.37 11.22 -0.79
CA TYR A 161 8.13 11.86 -0.41
C TYR A 161 6.94 11.06 -0.94
N ILE A 162 5.86 11.04 -0.15
CA ILE A 162 4.53 10.60 -0.59
C ILE A 162 3.63 11.84 -0.75
N ILE A 163 2.99 11.93 -1.90
CA ILE A 163 2.02 12.99 -2.23
C ILE A 163 0.67 12.31 -2.28
N TYR A 164 -0.29 12.74 -1.47
CA TYR A 164 -1.56 12.03 -1.33
C TYR A 164 -2.72 12.96 -1.06
N SER A 165 -3.92 12.50 -1.43
CA SER A 165 -5.17 13.20 -1.11
C SER A 165 -5.69 12.78 0.27
N SER A 166 -6.19 13.76 1.00
CA SER A 166 -6.74 13.63 2.36
C SER A 166 -8.03 14.46 2.51
N GLU A 167 -8.61 14.49 3.73
CA GLU A 167 -9.82 15.25 4.06
C GLU A 167 -10.93 15.08 3.00
N GLU A 168 -11.35 13.82 2.77
CA GLU A 168 -12.33 13.45 1.74
C GLU A 168 -11.95 13.93 0.33
N ASN A 169 -10.65 13.86 0.00
CA ASN A 169 -10.04 14.33 -1.25
C ASN A 169 -10.10 15.86 -1.47
N LEU A 170 -10.26 16.62 -0.40
CA LEU A 170 -10.30 18.08 -0.48
C LEU A 170 -8.92 18.73 -0.38
N THR A 171 -7.94 18.00 0.16
CA THR A 171 -6.60 18.53 0.44
C THR A 171 -5.53 17.61 -0.12
N LEU A 172 -4.53 18.18 -0.78
CA LEU A 172 -3.32 17.48 -1.20
C LEU A 172 -2.20 17.73 -0.19
N TYR A 173 -1.61 16.65 0.32
CA TYR A 173 -0.47 16.71 1.23
C TYR A 173 0.78 16.12 0.61
N ILE A 174 1.92 16.61 1.08
CA ILE A 174 3.24 16.06 0.80
C ILE A 174 3.89 15.74 2.14
N SER A 175 4.25 14.48 2.35
CA SER A 175 4.94 14.04 3.55
C SER A 175 6.27 13.41 3.20
N LYS A 176 7.31 13.74 3.97
CA LYS A 176 8.62 13.11 3.85
C LYS A 176 8.53 11.69 4.42
N LEU A 177 9.06 10.73 3.69
CA LEU A 177 9.21 9.35 4.17
C LEU A 177 10.47 9.17 5.02
N ASN A 178 10.46 8.15 5.88
CA ASN A 178 11.63 7.76 6.64
C ASN A 178 12.74 7.20 5.73
N PHE A 179 13.92 6.87 6.31
CA PHE A 179 15.07 6.38 5.55
C PHE A 179 14.83 5.07 4.78
N SER A 180 13.89 4.24 5.23
CA SER A 180 13.52 2.98 4.55
C SER A 180 12.33 3.12 3.59
N TYR A 181 11.80 4.32 3.46
CA TYR A 181 10.62 4.65 2.64
C TYR A 181 9.33 3.92 3.03
N THR A 182 9.26 3.40 4.25
CA THR A 182 8.13 2.59 4.73
C THR A 182 7.21 3.30 5.73
N TYR A 183 7.54 4.53 6.08
CA TYR A 183 6.73 5.38 6.97
C TYR A 183 7.02 6.86 6.73
#